data_e137263895a429262ba6aa695316478c
#
_entry.id   e137263895a429262ba6aa695316478c
#
_cell.length_a   1.000
_cell.length_b   1.000
_cell.length_c   1.000
_cell.angle_alpha   90.00
_cell.angle_beta   90.00
_cell.angle_gamma   90.00
#
_symmetry.space_group_name_H-M   'P 1'
#
loop_
_entity.id
_entity.type
_entity.pdbx_description
1 polymer ?
#
loop_
_entity_poly.entity_id
_entity_poly.type
_entity_poly.pdbx_seq_one_letter_code
_entity_poly.pdbx_strand_id
1 'polypeptide(L)'
;MYNKNVSEKVQVLSEKLAAAKDVDEFFAHVTEFYRAYGVGMFGLNKAFRITGSDNGKVTFHPINNMDKVMLDDLIGYEIQKKKLVENTEAFVKGKKANNVLLFGDSGTGKSTSIKAIVNQYYDDGLRMIEIYKHQFKDLSNVIAQIKNRNYRFIIYMDDLSFEEFEIEYKFLKAVIEGGVETKPENILIYATSNRRHLIKETLSLIHI
;
A
#
# COMPACT_ATOMS: atom_id res chain seq x y z
N MET A 1 -27.05 6.32 15.30
CA MET A 1 -26.71 6.58 13.87
C MET A 1 -25.19 6.40 13.75
N TYR A 2 -24.73 5.28 13.19
CA TYR A 2 -23.31 5.02 13.05
C TYR A 2 -22.69 6.00 12.04
N ASN A 3 -21.55 6.56 12.40
CA ASN A 3 -20.78 7.41 11.49
C ASN A 3 -20.27 6.50 10.33
N LYS A 4 -20.65 6.80 9.10
CA LYS A 4 -20.26 6.03 7.89
C LYS A 4 -18.73 5.93 7.69
N ASN A 5 -17.95 6.65 8.46
CA ASN A 5 -16.49 6.67 8.42
C ASN A 5 -15.83 5.71 9.42
N VAL A 6 -16.59 4.97 10.21
CA VAL A 6 -16.04 3.99 11.15
C VAL A 6 -15.87 2.66 10.42
N SER A 7 -14.67 2.09 10.50
CA SER A 7 -14.36 0.78 9.93
C SER A 7 -15.33 -0.29 10.46
N GLU A 8 -15.81 -1.18 9.59
CA GLU A 8 -16.67 -2.32 9.96
C GLU A 8 -16.07 -3.13 11.14
N LYS A 9 -14.74 -3.27 11.20
CA LYS A 9 -14.03 -3.96 12.29
C LYS A 9 -14.21 -3.27 13.64
N VAL A 10 -14.21 -1.94 13.67
CA VAL A 10 -14.46 -1.16 14.89
C VAL A 10 -15.93 -1.24 15.30
N GLN A 11 -16.84 -1.30 14.35
CA GLN A 11 -18.28 -1.49 14.63
C GLN A 11 -18.52 -2.85 15.28
N VAL A 12 -17.97 -3.93 14.72
CA VAL A 12 -18.05 -5.27 15.30
C VAL A 12 -17.45 -5.32 16.70
N LEU A 13 -16.30 -4.67 16.91
CA LEU A 13 -15.71 -4.57 18.25
C LEU A 13 -16.65 -3.84 19.20
N SER A 14 -17.20 -2.71 18.80
CA SER A 14 -18.13 -1.91 19.62
C SER A 14 -19.35 -2.74 20.06
N GLU A 15 -19.92 -3.53 19.14
CA GLU A 15 -21.03 -4.43 19.44
C GLU A 15 -20.63 -5.53 20.43
N LYS A 16 -19.47 -6.17 20.24
CA LYS A 16 -18.92 -7.19 21.16
C LYS A 16 -18.70 -6.60 22.57
N LEU A 17 -18.12 -5.39 22.65
CA LEU A 17 -17.85 -4.73 23.92
C LEU A 17 -19.13 -4.33 24.65
N ALA A 18 -20.15 -3.88 23.90
CA ALA A 18 -21.46 -3.55 24.46
C ALA A 18 -22.24 -4.77 24.96
N ALA A 19 -21.97 -5.95 24.39
CA ALA A 19 -22.60 -7.22 24.77
C ALA A 19 -21.80 -8.01 25.82
N ALA A 20 -20.60 -7.56 26.18
CA ALA A 20 -19.74 -8.25 27.17
C ALA A 20 -20.42 -8.32 28.55
N LYS A 21 -20.44 -9.52 29.14
CA LYS A 21 -21.14 -9.79 30.39
C LYS A 21 -20.32 -9.40 31.63
N ASP A 22 -19.02 -9.40 31.48
CA ASP A 22 -18.07 -9.09 32.56
C ASP A 22 -16.79 -8.44 32.02
N VAL A 23 -15.90 -8.08 32.95
CA VAL A 23 -14.62 -7.42 32.64
C VAL A 23 -13.67 -8.34 31.89
N ASP A 24 -13.71 -9.65 32.16
CA ASP A 24 -12.81 -10.61 31.52
C ASP A 24 -13.18 -10.82 30.06
N GLU A 25 -14.47 -10.92 29.74
CA GLU A 25 -14.97 -10.98 28.38
C GLU A 25 -14.67 -9.69 27.61
N PHE A 26 -14.88 -8.53 28.23
CA PHE A 26 -14.52 -7.23 27.67
C PHE A 26 -13.03 -7.16 27.33
N PHE A 27 -12.16 -7.53 28.27
CA PHE A 27 -10.73 -7.52 28.10
C PHE A 27 -10.26 -8.51 27.01
N ALA A 28 -10.88 -9.67 26.93
CA ALA A 28 -10.61 -10.65 25.89
C ALA A 28 -10.91 -10.09 24.50
N HIS A 29 -12.06 -9.45 24.28
CA HIS A 29 -12.43 -8.83 23.00
C HIS A 29 -11.45 -7.71 22.60
N VAL A 30 -11.06 -6.85 23.53
CA VAL A 30 -10.08 -5.79 23.29
C VAL A 30 -8.73 -6.38 22.89
N THR A 31 -8.26 -7.38 23.65
CA THR A 31 -6.96 -8.01 23.44
C THR A 31 -6.91 -8.73 22.10
N GLU A 32 -7.96 -9.49 21.76
CA GLU A 32 -8.09 -10.18 20.47
C GLU A 32 -8.06 -9.17 19.31
N PHE A 33 -8.79 -8.06 19.44
CA PHE A 33 -8.83 -7.03 18.42
C PHE A 33 -7.44 -6.41 18.17
N TYR A 34 -6.74 -6.01 19.22
CA TYR A 34 -5.41 -5.43 19.06
C TYR A 34 -4.35 -6.45 18.63
N ARG A 35 -4.52 -7.73 18.98
CA ARG A 35 -3.66 -8.81 18.48
C ARG A 35 -3.86 -9.01 16.97
N ALA A 36 -5.11 -8.97 16.50
CA ALA A 36 -5.44 -9.20 15.09
C ALA A 36 -5.10 -7.99 14.20
N TYR A 37 -5.33 -6.78 14.68
CA TYR A 37 -5.28 -5.56 13.85
C TYR A 37 -4.17 -4.57 14.24
N GLY A 38 -3.48 -4.80 15.34
CA GLY A 38 -2.47 -3.86 15.84
C GLY A 38 -3.08 -2.55 16.37
N VAL A 39 -2.22 -1.56 16.56
CA VAL A 39 -2.58 -0.26 17.11
C VAL A 39 -2.54 0.81 16.03
N GLY A 40 -3.55 1.69 16.04
CA GLY A 40 -3.61 2.87 15.19
C GLY A 40 -4.23 2.64 13.81
N MET A 41 -4.17 3.69 12.97
CA MET A 41 -4.90 3.75 11.70
C MET A 41 -4.51 2.66 10.69
N PHE A 42 -3.26 2.19 10.71
CA PHE A 42 -2.78 1.16 9.78
C PHE A 42 -3.39 -0.21 10.03
N GLY A 43 -3.85 -0.49 11.25
CA GLY A 43 -4.59 -1.71 11.57
C GLY A 43 -5.98 -1.74 10.95
N LEU A 44 -6.62 -0.60 10.85
CA LEU A 44 -8.03 -0.46 10.52
C LEU A 44 -8.31 -0.14 9.05
N ASN A 45 -7.31 0.29 8.30
CA ASN A 45 -7.50 0.77 6.94
C ASN A 45 -6.52 0.12 5.97
N LYS A 46 -7.00 -0.14 4.74
CA LYS A 46 -6.25 -0.80 3.67
C LYS A 46 -5.29 0.15 2.95
N ALA A 47 -5.75 1.39 2.73
CA ALA A 47 -5.06 2.35 1.89
C ALA A 47 -5.09 3.75 2.49
N PHE A 48 -4.08 4.53 2.13
CA PHE A 48 -3.86 5.88 2.64
C PHE A 48 -3.39 6.81 1.53
N ARG A 49 -3.72 8.09 1.68
CA ARG A 49 -3.07 9.21 1.00
C ARG A 49 -2.24 9.99 1.99
N ILE A 50 -1.35 10.82 1.48
CA ILE A 50 -0.58 11.74 2.32
C ILE A 50 -0.97 13.19 2.05
N THR A 51 -0.84 14.02 3.06
CA THR A 51 -0.76 15.48 2.90
C THR A 51 0.65 15.94 3.27
N GLY A 52 1.07 17.05 2.63
CA GLY A 52 2.43 17.56 2.71
C GLY A 52 2.98 17.69 4.13
N SER A 53 4.29 17.68 4.24
CA SER A 53 4.96 17.69 5.53
C SER A 53 5.06 19.10 6.10
N ASP A 54 4.44 19.31 7.25
CA ASP A 54 4.86 20.37 8.15
C ASP A 54 5.99 19.84 9.04
N ASN A 55 7.13 20.49 9.04
CA ASN A 55 8.31 20.10 9.85
C ASN A 55 8.86 18.68 9.58
N GLY A 56 8.82 18.20 8.33
CA GLY A 56 9.37 16.89 7.96
C GLY A 56 8.49 15.69 8.32
N LYS A 57 7.28 15.90 8.84
CA LYS A 57 6.34 14.84 9.16
C LYS A 57 5.13 14.87 8.24
N VAL A 58 4.93 13.81 7.44
CA VAL A 58 3.72 13.65 6.62
C VAL A 58 2.55 13.17 7.45
N THR A 59 1.35 13.59 7.07
CA THR A 59 0.10 13.10 7.67
C THR A 59 -0.55 12.09 6.73
N PHE A 60 -0.91 10.92 7.27
CA PHE A 60 -1.62 9.87 6.54
C PHE A 60 -3.13 10.02 6.72
N HIS A 61 -3.86 9.94 5.63
CA HIS A 61 -5.32 9.97 5.59
C HIS A 61 -5.87 8.67 5.03
N PRO A 62 -6.71 7.94 5.78
CA PRO A 62 -7.32 6.70 5.28
C PRO A 62 -8.18 6.94 4.04
N ILE A 63 -8.09 6.02 3.07
CA ILE A 63 -8.99 5.96 1.92
C ILE A 63 -10.14 5.02 2.29
N ASN A 64 -11.29 5.59 2.64
CA ASN A 64 -12.43 4.81 3.14
C ASN A 64 -13.26 4.13 2.04
N ASN A 65 -13.18 4.64 0.80
CA ASN A 65 -13.98 4.16 -0.34
C ASN A 65 -13.09 3.54 -1.42
N MET A 66 -12.20 2.63 -1.04
CA MET A 66 -11.44 1.85 -2.02
C MET A 66 -12.36 0.84 -2.71
N ASP A 67 -12.24 0.70 -4.03
CA ASP A 67 -12.99 -0.30 -4.81
C ASP A 67 -12.81 -1.69 -4.21
N LYS A 68 -13.91 -2.43 -4.05
CA LYS A 68 -13.91 -3.81 -3.51
C LYS A 68 -13.57 -4.86 -4.58
N VAL A 69 -12.86 -4.47 -5.61
CA VAL A 69 -12.46 -5.34 -6.72
C VAL A 69 -11.52 -6.44 -6.23
N MET A 70 -11.70 -7.65 -6.74
CA MET A 70 -10.81 -8.80 -6.53
C MET A 70 -10.10 -9.15 -7.85
N LEU A 71 -9.01 -9.91 -7.77
CA LEU A 71 -8.27 -10.30 -8.99
C LEU A 71 -9.09 -11.17 -9.94
N ASP A 72 -10.02 -11.95 -9.42
CA ASP A 72 -10.92 -12.80 -10.20
C ASP A 72 -11.95 -12.00 -11.00
N ASP A 73 -12.20 -10.75 -10.61
CA ASP A 73 -13.07 -9.83 -11.36
C ASP A 73 -12.41 -9.30 -12.64
N LEU A 74 -11.09 -9.45 -12.77
CA LEU A 74 -10.30 -8.98 -13.90
C LEU A 74 -10.19 -10.08 -14.96
N ILE A 75 -10.77 -9.83 -16.12
CA ILE A 75 -10.74 -10.77 -17.26
C ILE A 75 -9.44 -10.58 -18.06
N GLY A 76 -8.75 -11.67 -18.36
CA GLY A 76 -7.50 -11.67 -19.14
C GLY A 76 -6.24 -11.39 -18.30
N TYR A 77 -5.13 -11.23 -19.01
CA TYR A 77 -3.81 -10.96 -18.42
C TYR A 77 -3.35 -11.98 -17.36
N GLU A 78 -3.66 -13.25 -17.55
CA GLU A 78 -3.42 -14.33 -16.57
C GLU A 78 -1.94 -14.45 -16.15
N ILE A 79 -1.02 -14.30 -17.11
CA ILE A 79 0.43 -14.36 -16.83
C ILE A 79 0.85 -13.17 -15.96
N GLN A 80 0.35 -11.98 -16.27
CA GLN A 80 0.66 -10.75 -15.55
C GLN A 80 0.07 -10.80 -14.13
N LYS A 81 -1.19 -11.20 -14.00
CA LYS A 81 -1.84 -11.41 -12.70
C LYS A 81 -1.06 -12.40 -11.85
N LYS A 82 -0.69 -13.55 -12.41
CA LYS A 82 0.10 -14.58 -11.71
C LYS A 82 1.42 -14.01 -11.17
N LYS A 83 2.19 -13.29 -12.00
CA LYS A 83 3.46 -12.68 -11.59
C LYS A 83 3.26 -11.64 -10.47
N LEU A 84 2.21 -10.82 -10.57
CA LEU A 84 1.88 -9.81 -9.56
C LEU A 84 1.52 -10.48 -8.23
N VAL A 85 0.71 -11.54 -8.26
CA VAL A 85 0.34 -12.34 -7.09
C VAL A 85 1.58 -12.98 -6.45
N GLU A 86 2.38 -13.71 -7.21
CA GLU A 86 3.57 -14.40 -6.72
C GLU A 86 4.56 -13.44 -6.04
N ASN A 87 4.79 -12.27 -6.65
CA ASN A 87 5.65 -11.23 -6.09
C ASN A 87 5.09 -10.65 -4.79
N THR A 88 3.78 -10.37 -4.76
CA THR A 88 3.14 -9.78 -3.58
C THR A 88 3.03 -10.80 -2.44
N GLU A 89 2.72 -12.06 -2.76
CA GLU A 89 2.69 -13.14 -1.78
C GLU A 89 4.06 -13.37 -1.14
N ALA A 90 5.13 -13.38 -1.95
CA ALA A 90 6.50 -13.45 -1.44
C ALA A 90 6.79 -12.28 -0.48
N PHE A 91 6.40 -11.07 -0.84
CA PHE A 91 6.58 -9.87 -0.02
C PHE A 91 5.84 -9.96 1.32
N VAL A 92 4.57 -10.33 1.29
CA VAL A 92 3.73 -10.45 2.50
C VAL A 92 4.30 -11.52 3.44
N LYS A 93 4.79 -12.64 2.89
CA LYS A 93 5.47 -13.72 3.65
C LYS A 93 6.89 -13.38 4.12
N GLY A 94 7.35 -12.14 3.93
CA GLY A 94 8.68 -11.71 4.35
C GLY A 94 9.83 -12.25 3.50
N LYS A 95 9.54 -12.77 2.32
CA LYS A 95 10.54 -13.21 1.34
C LYS A 95 10.99 -12.05 0.46
N LYS A 96 12.13 -12.23 -0.23
CA LYS A 96 12.62 -11.26 -1.21
C LYS A 96 11.59 -11.06 -2.33
N ALA A 97 11.25 -9.81 -2.59
CA ALA A 97 10.32 -9.40 -3.64
C ALA A 97 10.81 -8.11 -4.31
N ASN A 98 10.22 -7.78 -5.46
CA ASN A 98 10.66 -6.67 -6.31
C ASN A 98 9.63 -5.55 -6.34
N ASN A 99 10.09 -4.33 -6.64
CA ASN A 99 9.22 -3.25 -7.08
C ASN A 99 8.54 -3.66 -8.40
N VAL A 100 7.35 -3.12 -8.66
CA VAL A 100 6.54 -3.49 -9.83
C VAL A 100 6.19 -2.25 -10.64
N LEU A 101 6.33 -2.35 -11.95
CA LEU A 101 5.77 -1.41 -12.91
C LEU A 101 4.80 -2.14 -13.83
N LEU A 102 3.52 -1.78 -13.76
CA LEU A 102 2.50 -2.21 -14.72
C LEU A 102 2.43 -1.18 -15.83
N PHE A 103 2.77 -1.54 -17.04
CA PHE A 103 2.69 -0.65 -18.19
C PHE A 103 1.79 -1.22 -19.29
N GLY A 104 1.22 -0.36 -20.12
CA GLY A 104 0.31 -0.73 -21.21
C GLY A 104 -0.75 0.33 -21.43
N ASP A 105 -1.63 0.09 -22.39
CA ASP A 105 -2.67 1.05 -22.80
C ASP A 105 -3.61 1.42 -21.66
N SER A 106 -4.23 2.60 -21.77
CA SER A 106 -5.25 3.03 -20.82
C SER A 106 -6.42 2.03 -20.81
N GLY A 107 -7.05 1.85 -19.65
CA GLY A 107 -8.21 0.97 -19.51
C GLY A 107 -7.90 -0.53 -19.43
N THR A 108 -6.64 -0.96 -19.42
CA THR A 108 -6.26 -2.39 -19.33
C THR A 108 -6.27 -2.99 -17.91
N GLY A 109 -6.82 -2.28 -16.94
CA GLY A 109 -6.98 -2.79 -15.57
C GLY A 109 -5.73 -2.70 -14.68
N LYS A 110 -4.67 -1.96 -15.07
CA LYS A 110 -3.44 -1.82 -14.29
C LYS A 110 -3.67 -1.36 -12.85
N SER A 111 -4.29 -0.19 -12.68
CA SER A 111 -4.59 0.38 -11.36
C SER A 111 -5.57 -0.48 -10.58
N THR A 112 -6.53 -1.10 -11.29
CA THR A 112 -7.49 -2.03 -10.71
C THR A 112 -6.80 -3.29 -10.16
N SER A 113 -5.79 -3.83 -10.85
CA SER A 113 -5.01 -4.99 -10.40
C SER A 113 -4.26 -4.69 -9.10
N ILE A 114 -3.69 -3.49 -8.94
CA ILE A 114 -3.01 -3.10 -7.70
C ILE A 114 -4.00 -2.97 -6.55
N LYS A 115 -5.17 -2.36 -6.78
CA LYS A 115 -6.23 -2.29 -5.77
C LYS A 115 -6.73 -3.68 -5.35
N ALA A 116 -6.90 -4.58 -6.31
CA ALA A 116 -7.31 -5.96 -6.06
C ALA A 116 -6.29 -6.72 -5.19
N ILE A 117 -5.00 -6.58 -5.48
CA ILE A 117 -3.92 -7.15 -4.66
C ILE A 117 -3.99 -6.64 -3.21
N VAL A 118 -4.22 -5.35 -3.01
CA VAL A 118 -4.33 -4.78 -1.65
C VAL A 118 -5.56 -5.34 -0.93
N ASN A 119 -6.67 -5.51 -1.62
CA ASN A 119 -7.86 -6.14 -1.04
C ASN A 119 -7.59 -7.58 -0.62
N GLN A 120 -6.91 -8.36 -1.47
CA GLN A 120 -6.63 -9.77 -1.25
C GLN A 120 -5.70 -10.02 -0.06
N TYR A 121 -4.65 -9.20 0.10
CA TYR A 121 -3.61 -9.41 1.12
C TYR A 121 -3.73 -8.47 2.33
N TYR A 122 -4.84 -7.74 2.47
CA TYR A 122 -5.03 -6.84 3.60
C TYR A 122 -4.97 -7.55 4.95
N ASP A 123 -5.62 -8.69 5.07
CA ASP A 123 -5.67 -9.47 6.33
C ASP A 123 -4.32 -10.13 6.64
N ASP A 124 -3.47 -10.31 5.62
CA ASP A 124 -2.07 -10.73 5.76
C ASP A 124 -1.11 -9.57 6.09
N GLY A 125 -1.64 -8.39 6.39
CA GLY A 125 -0.85 -7.23 6.82
C GLY A 125 -0.40 -6.28 5.71
N LEU A 126 -0.88 -6.45 4.47
CA LEU A 126 -0.56 -5.52 3.38
C LEU A 126 -1.32 -4.21 3.53
N ARG A 127 -0.62 -3.08 3.26
CA ARG A 127 -1.17 -1.73 3.26
C ARG A 127 -0.69 -0.97 2.03
N MET A 128 -1.49 -0.03 1.54
CA MET A 128 -1.13 0.81 0.41
C MET A 128 -1.05 2.28 0.82
N ILE A 129 -0.04 2.97 0.31
CA ILE A 129 0.08 4.43 0.43
C ILE A 129 0.12 4.98 -0.99
N GLU A 130 -0.93 5.68 -1.39
CA GLU A 130 -1.01 6.35 -2.67
C GLU A 130 -0.25 7.67 -2.62
N ILE A 131 0.71 7.86 -3.53
CA ILE A 131 1.55 9.05 -3.63
C ILE A 131 1.48 9.59 -5.04
N TYR A 132 1.13 10.86 -5.16
CA TYR A 132 1.10 11.58 -6.42
C TYR A 132 2.48 12.16 -6.76
N LYS A 133 2.76 12.38 -8.04
CA LYS A 133 4.05 12.87 -8.56
C LYS A 133 4.57 14.11 -7.80
N HIS A 134 3.72 15.11 -7.57
CA HIS A 134 4.10 16.32 -6.83
C HIS A 134 4.48 16.09 -5.35
N GLN A 135 4.22 14.90 -4.82
CA GLN A 135 4.54 14.51 -3.43
C GLN A 135 5.84 13.69 -3.33
N PHE A 136 6.56 13.42 -4.43
CA PHE A 136 7.78 12.60 -4.39
C PHE A 136 8.88 13.18 -3.51
N LYS A 137 8.91 14.49 -3.32
CA LYS A 137 9.79 15.15 -2.34
C LYS A 137 9.57 14.66 -0.90
N ASP A 138 8.37 14.19 -0.57
CA ASP A 138 7.99 13.70 0.75
C ASP A 138 8.24 12.19 0.93
N LEU A 139 8.69 11.49 -0.11
CA LEU A 139 8.83 10.03 -0.14
C LEU A 139 9.75 9.50 0.97
N SER A 140 10.87 10.17 1.23
CA SER A 140 11.79 9.82 2.30
C SER A 140 11.15 9.94 3.69
N ASN A 141 10.31 10.96 3.89
CA ASN A 141 9.58 11.17 5.14
C ASN A 141 8.47 10.12 5.34
N VAL A 142 7.80 9.70 4.26
CA VAL A 142 6.85 8.58 4.28
C VAL A 142 7.56 7.31 4.71
N ILE A 143 8.67 6.96 4.06
CA ILE A 143 9.45 5.76 4.36
C ILE A 143 9.93 5.77 5.82
N ALA A 144 10.48 6.88 6.30
CA ALA A 144 10.95 7.01 7.67
C ALA A 144 9.86 6.70 8.71
N GLN A 145 8.59 7.05 8.44
CA GLN A 145 7.48 6.83 9.35
C GLN A 145 6.90 5.41 9.31
N ILE A 146 7.13 4.64 8.23
CA ILE A 146 6.54 3.31 8.06
C ILE A 146 7.56 2.16 8.12
N LYS A 147 8.87 2.44 7.93
CA LYS A 147 9.92 1.42 7.83
C LYS A 147 10.02 0.49 9.06
N ASN A 148 9.64 0.96 10.24
CA ASN A 148 9.70 0.18 11.49
C ASN A 148 8.34 -0.35 11.95
N ARG A 149 7.32 -0.35 11.07
CA ARG A 149 5.99 -0.87 11.38
C ARG A 149 5.88 -2.35 11.04
N ASN A 150 5.07 -3.08 11.79
CA ASN A 150 4.81 -4.52 11.57
C ASN A 150 3.89 -4.83 10.40
N TYR A 151 3.74 -3.90 9.45
CA TYR A 151 2.96 -4.07 8.23
C TYR A 151 3.87 -4.09 7.01
N ARG A 152 3.39 -4.68 5.92
CA ARG A 152 3.99 -4.60 4.60
C ARG A 152 3.32 -3.46 3.83
N PHE A 153 4.11 -2.55 3.27
CA PHE A 153 3.61 -1.37 2.60
C PHE A 153 3.93 -1.40 1.10
N ILE A 154 2.91 -1.17 0.28
CA ILE A 154 3.06 -0.81 -1.12
C ILE A 154 2.92 0.71 -1.22
N ILE A 155 3.98 1.39 -1.67
CA ILE A 155 3.90 2.77 -2.10
C ILE A 155 3.42 2.74 -3.54
N TYR A 156 2.21 3.23 -3.77
CA TYR A 156 1.53 3.19 -5.06
C TYR A 156 1.62 4.53 -5.78
N MET A 157 2.02 4.48 -7.05
CA MET A 157 2.15 5.63 -7.94
C MET A 157 1.35 5.36 -9.20
N ASP A 158 0.23 6.08 -9.37
CA ASP A 158 -0.62 5.93 -10.55
C ASP A 158 -0.16 6.82 -11.69
N ASP A 159 -0.27 6.32 -12.92
CA ASP A 159 0.07 6.99 -14.17
C ASP A 159 1.45 7.67 -14.16
N LEU A 160 2.46 6.91 -13.74
CA LEU A 160 3.83 7.40 -13.64
C LEU A 160 4.39 7.69 -15.03
N SER A 161 4.74 8.95 -15.26
CA SER A 161 5.43 9.41 -16.48
C SER A 161 6.46 10.48 -16.11
N PHE A 162 7.65 10.38 -16.67
CA PHE A 162 8.68 11.40 -16.54
C PHE A 162 9.09 11.91 -17.90
N GLU A 163 9.35 13.20 -17.99
CA GLU A 163 10.07 13.80 -19.09
C GLU A 163 11.57 13.87 -18.76
N GLU A 164 12.42 13.94 -19.77
CA GLU A 164 13.85 14.14 -19.56
C GLU A 164 14.03 15.40 -18.71
N PHE A 165 14.75 15.28 -17.58
CA PHE A 165 15.09 16.38 -16.64
C PHE A 165 14.08 16.69 -15.52
N GLU A 166 13.04 15.92 -15.31
CA GLU A 166 12.16 16.17 -14.16
C GLU A 166 12.86 15.89 -12.82
N ILE A 167 12.69 16.83 -11.89
CA ILE A 167 13.31 16.75 -10.56
C ILE A 167 12.71 15.62 -9.72
N GLU A 168 11.44 15.32 -9.96
CA GLU A 168 10.67 14.23 -9.31
C GLU A 168 11.28 12.87 -9.58
N TYR A 169 11.85 12.66 -10.77
CA TYR A 169 12.58 11.44 -11.09
C TYR A 169 13.79 11.22 -10.20
N LYS A 170 14.52 12.30 -9.86
CA LYS A 170 15.69 12.22 -8.97
C LYS A 170 15.31 11.78 -7.57
N PHE A 171 14.18 12.25 -7.04
CA PHE A 171 13.68 11.81 -5.74
C PHE A 171 13.31 10.32 -5.75
N LEU A 172 12.59 9.89 -6.78
CA LEU A 172 12.22 8.48 -6.92
C LEU A 172 13.45 7.59 -7.08
N LYS A 173 14.40 7.98 -7.92
CA LYS A 173 15.66 7.25 -8.14
C LYS A 173 16.45 7.09 -6.84
N ALA A 174 16.62 8.16 -6.07
CA ALA A 174 17.34 8.12 -4.80
C ALA A 174 16.72 7.14 -3.80
N VAL A 175 15.39 7.01 -3.79
CA VAL A 175 14.68 6.07 -2.93
C VAL A 175 14.78 4.63 -3.42
N ILE A 176 14.69 4.42 -4.74
CA ILE A 176 14.73 3.07 -5.35
C ILE A 176 16.13 2.47 -5.28
N GLU A 177 17.16 3.26 -5.59
CA GLU A 177 18.55 2.80 -5.58
C GLU A 177 19.08 2.65 -4.15
N GLY A 178 18.37 3.19 -3.15
CA GLY A 178 18.79 3.19 -1.76
C GLY A 178 20.13 3.94 -1.61
N GLY A 179 20.10 5.14 -1.07
CA GLY A 179 21.35 5.87 -0.81
C GLY A 179 22.28 5.12 0.17
N VAL A 180 22.73 5.78 1.22
CA VAL A 180 23.57 5.15 2.27
C VAL A 180 22.75 4.17 3.15
N GLU A 181 21.42 4.34 3.24
CA GLU A 181 20.55 3.45 4.01
C GLU A 181 20.08 2.25 3.15
N THR A 182 20.08 1.07 3.74
CA THR A 182 19.51 -0.13 3.11
C THR A 182 18.02 0.05 2.90
N LYS A 183 17.52 -0.40 1.73
CA LYS A 183 16.08 -0.39 1.42
C LYS A 183 15.30 -1.13 2.51
N PRO A 184 14.26 -0.55 3.11
CA PRO A 184 13.44 -1.24 4.10
C PRO A 184 12.77 -2.49 3.51
N GLU A 185 12.89 -3.62 4.20
CA GLU A 185 12.34 -4.91 3.74
C GLU A 185 10.81 -4.96 3.74
N ASN A 186 10.17 -4.03 4.46
CA ASN A 186 8.72 -3.97 4.57
C ASN A 186 8.07 -2.97 3.60
N ILE A 187 8.81 -2.47 2.59
CA ILE A 187 8.30 -1.47 1.64
C ILE A 187 8.64 -1.89 0.21
N LEU A 188 7.63 -1.90 -0.67
CA LEU A 188 7.78 -1.99 -2.12
C LEU A 188 7.13 -0.80 -2.81
N ILE A 189 7.61 -0.48 -4.01
CA ILE A 189 7.01 0.53 -4.88
C ILE A 189 6.29 -0.20 -6.02
N TYR A 190 5.00 0.08 -6.16
CA TYR A 190 4.19 -0.37 -7.29
C TYR A 190 3.74 0.86 -8.07
N ALA A 191 3.97 0.85 -9.38
CA ALA A 191 3.60 1.94 -10.24
C ALA A 191 2.81 1.44 -11.46
N THR A 192 1.95 2.30 -11.99
CA THR A 192 1.33 2.11 -13.29
C THR A 192 1.85 3.14 -14.28
N SER A 193 1.82 2.83 -15.57
CA SER A 193 2.16 3.74 -16.64
C SER A 193 1.44 3.42 -17.93
N ASN A 194 1.17 4.44 -18.71
CA ASN A 194 0.72 4.32 -20.09
C ASN A 194 1.90 4.30 -21.09
N ARG A 195 3.14 4.42 -20.63
CA ARG A 195 4.36 4.42 -21.46
C ARG A 195 5.30 3.28 -21.06
N ARG A 196 5.91 2.61 -22.07
CA ARG A 196 6.84 1.50 -21.90
C ARG A 196 8.24 1.93 -21.42
N HIS A 197 8.65 3.16 -21.69
CA HIS A 197 10.02 3.65 -21.51
C HIS A 197 10.10 4.73 -20.42
N LEU A 198 9.76 4.36 -19.21
CA LEU A 198 9.82 5.30 -18.09
C LEU A 198 11.19 5.45 -17.48
N ILE A 199 12.01 4.42 -17.55
CA ILE A 199 13.30 4.39 -16.87
C ILE A 199 14.25 3.57 -17.74
N LYS A 200 15.21 4.23 -18.36
CA LYS A 200 16.18 3.58 -19.25
C LYS A 200 17.20 2.70 -18.54
N GLU A 201 17.40 2.81 -17.22
CA GLU A 201 18.45 2.06 -16.51
C GLU A 201 18.09 1.70 -15.06
N THR A 202 18.39 0.44 -14.69
CA THR A 202 18.62 -0.08 -13.33
C THR A 202 17.46 -0.19 -12.36
N LEU A 203 16.32 -0.69 -12.79
CA LEU A 203 15.36 -1.25 -11.84
C LEU A 203 15.24 -2.75 -12.09
N SER A 204 15.47 -3.60 -11.09
CA SER A 204 14.95 -4.96 -11.13
C SER A 204 13.43 -4.86 -10.94
N LEU A 205 12.78 -4.40 -12.00
CA LEU A 205 11.34 -4.29 -12.11
C LEU A 205 10.82 -5.60 -12.71
N ILE A 206 9.73 -6.08 -12.18
CA ILE A 206 8.94 -7.05 -12.92
C ILE A 206 8.26 -6.26 -14.04
N HIS A 207 8.76 -6.44 -15.25
CA HIS A 207 8.06 -6.00 -16.45
C HIS A 207 6.89 -6.97 -16.67
N ILE A 208 5.70 -6.45 -16.54
CA ILE A 208 4.47 -7.21 -16.76
C ILE A 208 3.84 -6.76 -18.07
#